data_822013aba353e5a091c0db2ff8404e14
#
_entry.id   822013aba353e5a091c0db2ff8404e14
#
_cell.length_a   1.000
_cell.length_b   1.000
_cell.length_c   1.000
_cell.angle_alpha   90.00
_cell.angle_beta   90.00
_cell.angle_gamma   90.00
#
_symmetry.space_group_name_H-M   'P 1'
#
loop_
_entity.id
_entity.type
_entity.pdbx_description
1 polymer ?
#
loop_
_entity_poly.entity_id
_entity_poly.type
_entity_poly.pdbx_seq_one_letter_code
_entity_poly.pdbx_strand_id
1 'polypeptide(L)'
;MDLHDFYYDLPEELIAQDPLSDRSSSRLMVLDKETGEIEHKIFRDIVDYLKPGDCLVVNDTKVIPARLIGTKVDTGAAIEVLLLKRLEDRQDTWEVLVKPGKKAKVGAKISFGEGKLIGEVIDIVEEGNRLIQFTYDGIFEEILDELGQMPLPPYITHKLEDKNRYQTVYAKHEGSAAAPTAGLHFTTELLEKIKAMGVNIARVTLHVGLGTFRPVKVENILDHHMHSEFYVVTQEAADMINNTRKNGVRVIAVGTTSTRTLESVALEDGTIPAKSGWTEIFIYPGYKFKAIDCLITNFHLPESTLVMLVSALAGREHVLHAYEVAVQEKYRFFSFGDAMFIK
;
A
#
# COMPACT_ATOMS: atom_id res chain seq x y z
N MET A 1 -20.63 -13.10 -7.55
CA MET A 1 -20.48 -12.26 -6.35
C MET A 1 -20.40 -10.83 -6.84
N ASP A 2 -21.31 -10.02 -6.34
CA ASP A 2 -21.46 -8.66 -6.83
C ASP A 2 -20.62 -7.69 -5.99
N LEU A 3 -20.21 -6.59 -6.61
CA LEU A 3 -19.42 -5.55 -5.94
C LEU A 3 -20.17 -5.03 -4.70
N HIS A 4 -21.48 -4.86 -4.82
CA HIS A 4 -22.34 -4.38 -3.74
C HIS A 4 -22.41 -5.32 -2.51
N ASP A 5 -22.05 -6.59 -2.66
CA ASP A 5 -21.91 -7.52 -1.52
C ASP A 5 -20.87 -7.05 -0.48
N PHE A 6 -20.00 -6.10 -0.85
CA PHE A 6 -18.94 -5.51 -0.01
C PHE A 6 -19.23 -4.06 0.37
N TYR A 7 -20.47 -3.63 0.22
CA TYR A 7 -20.89 -2.30 0.63
C TYR A 7 -21.12 -2.23 2.14
N TYR A 8 -20.73 -1.14 2.75
CA TYR A 8 -21.12 -0.69 4.08
C TYR A 8 -21.20 0.83 4.07
N ASP A 9 -22.01 1.40 4.94
CA ASP A 9 -22.15 2.86 5.03
C ASP A 9 -20.94 3.45 5.80
N LEU A 10 -20.19 4.32 5.13
CA LEU A 10 -19.02 4.98 5.70
C LEU A 10 -19.21 6.49 5.68
N PRO A 11 -19.46 7.14 6.84
CA PRO A 11 -19.46 8.59 6.95
C PRO A 11 -18.11 9.20 6.55
N GLU A 12 -18.15 10.24 5.72
CA GLU A 12 -16.94 10.88 5.18
C GLU A 12 -16.02 11.44 6.29
N GLU A 13 -16.61 11.92 7.38
CA GLU A 13 -15.88 12.45 8.54
C GLU A 13 -15.01 11.40 9.27
N LEU A 14 -15.23 10.12 9.04
CA LEU A 14 -14.40 9.04 9.61
C LEU A 14 -13.15 8.76 8.77
N ILE A 15 -13.06 9.31 7.58
CA ILE A 15 -11.87 9.19 6.74
C ILE A 15 -10.76 10.08 7.29
N ALA A 16 -9.70 9.47 7.84
CA ALA A 16 -8.63 10.20 8.46
C ALA A 16 -7.84 11.06 7.46
N GLN A 17 -7.77 12.36 7.71
CA GLN A 17 -7.04 13.31 6.87
C GLN A 17 -5.60 13.51 7.33
N ASP A 18 -5.35 13.37 8.63
CA ASP A 18 -4.06 13.64 9.27
C ASP A 18 -3.59 12.43 10.09
N PRO A 19 -2.27 12.15 10.10
CA PRO A 19 -1.72 11.14 10.99
C PRO A 19 -1.76 11.59 12.44
N LEU A 20 -1.91 10.64 13.37
CA LEU A 20 -1.76 10.91 14.81
C LEU A 20 -0.30 11.29 15.11
N SER A 21 -0.07 12.11 16.14
CA SER A 21 1.28 12.49 16.57
C SER A 21 2.13 11.27 16.95
N ASP A 22 1.56 10.34 17.71
CA ASP A 22 2.16 9.03 18.03
C ASP A 22 1.54 7.95 17.14
N ARG A 23 2.34 7.31 16.30
CA ARG A 23 1.91 6.25 15.38
C ARG A 23 1.23 5.09 16.09
N SER A 24 1.77 4.67 17.24
CA SER A 24 1.31 3.51 18.01
C SER A 24 0.11 3.79 18.90
N SER A 25 -0.37 5.03 18.94
CA SER A 25 -1.55 5.44 19.71
C SER A 25 -2.87 5.28 18.94
N SER A 26 -2.84 4.87 17.68
CA SER A 26 -4.05 4.52 16.93
C SER A 26 -4.83 3.40 17.62
N ARG A 27 -6.14 3.34 17.40
CA ARG A 27 -6.95 2.24 17.93
C ARG A 27 -6.65 0.95 17.16
N LEU A 28 -6.85 -0.16 17.82
CA LEU A 28 -6.72 -1.50 17.27
C LEU A 28 -8.01 -2.28 17.52
N MET A 29 -8.66 -2.71 16.47
CA MET A 29 -9.74 -3.69 16.55
C MET A 29 -9.15 -5.08 16.35
N VAL A 30 -9.27 -5.95 17.33
CA VAL A 30 -8.88 -7.36 17.21
C VAL A 30 -10.12 -8.15 16.81
N LEU A 31 -10.04 -8.84 15.69
CA LEU A 31 -11.10 -9.69 15.14
C LEU A 31 -10.65 -11.14 15.15
N ASP A 32 -11.38 -11.97 15.85
CA ASP A 32 -11.23 -13.43 15.73
C ASP A 32 -11.93 -13.89 14.46
N LYS A 33 -11.16 -14.44 13.51
CA LYS A 33 -11.70 -14.83 12.19
C LYS A 33 -12.64 -16.05 12.25
N GLU A 34 -12.49 -16.90 13.27
CA GLU A 34 -13.31 -18.09 13.42
C GLU A 34 -14.66 -17.78 14.10
N THR A 35 -14.63 -16.93 15.11
CA THR A 35 -15.84 -16.64 15.92
C THR A 35 -16.52 -15.31 15.57
N GLY A 36 -15.80 -14.38 14.93
CA GLY A 36 -16.28 -13.02 14.71
C GLY A 36 -16.22 -12.12 15.95
N GLU A 37 -15.67 -12.60 17.07
CA GLU A 37 -15.52 -11.80 18.28
C GLU A 37 -14.59 -10.60 18.06
N ILE A 38 -14.98 -9.46 18.67
CA ILE A 38 -14.28 -8.18 18.52
C ILE A 38 -13.79 -7.71 19.89
N GLU A 39 -12.51 -7.29 19.93
CA GLU A 39 -11.93 -6.58 21.07
C GLU A 39 -11.44 -5.20 20.62
N HIS A 40 -11.55 -4.20 21.50
CA HIS A 40 -11.07 -2.84 21.25
C HIS A 40 -9.82 -2.57 22.09
N LYS A 41 -8.73 -2.19 21.42
CA LYS A 41 -7.40 -1.95 22.02
C LYS A 41 -6.77 -0.69 21.42
N ILE A 42 -5.56 -0.39 21.86
CA ILE A 42 -4.66 0.58 21.23
C ILE A 42 -3.57 -0.19 20.49
N PHE A 43 -3.06 0.32 19.39
CA PHE A 43 -2.14 -0.42 18.52
C PHE A 43 -0.90 -0.93 19.27
N ARG A 44 -0.37 -0.18 20.21
CA ARG A 44 0.76 -0.62 21.04
C ARG A 44 0.50 -1.91 21.84
N ASP A 45 -0.76 -2.25 22.06
CA ASP A 45 -1.17 -3.46 22.77
C ASP A 45 -1.08 -4.71 21.88
N ILE A 46 -0.68 -4.56 20.60
CA ILE A 46 -0.46 -5.69 19.67
C ILE A 46 0.51 -6.72 20.26
N VAL A 47 1.44 -6.26 21.12
CA VAL A 47 2.40 -7.13 21.81
C VAL A 47 1.73 -8.19 22.69
N ASP A 48 0.54 -7.94 23.18
CA ASP A 48 -0.22 -8.89 24.02
C ASP A 48 -0.79 -10.06 23.21
N TYR A 49 -0.82 -9.92 21.89
CA TYR A 49 -1.31 -10.92 20.94
C TYR A 49 -0.22 -11.67 20.19
N LEU A 50 1.05 -11.23 20.33
CA LEU A 50 2.20 -11.85 19.71
C LEU A 50 2.86 -12.86 20.63
N LYS A 51 3.45 -13.90 20.06
CA LYS A 51 4.11 -14.98 20.78
C LYS A 51 5.55 -15.15 20.30
N PRO A 52 6.48 -15.57 21.17
CA PRO A 52 7.83 -15.94 20.73
C PRO A 52 7.77 -16.94 19.58
N GLY A 53 8.57 -16.70 18.55
CA GLY A 53 8.60 -17.50 17.33
C GLY A 53 7.67 -17.04 16.22
N ASP A 54 6.65 -16.22 16.50
CA ASP A 54 5.85 -15.57 15.43
C ASP A 54 6.76 -14.82 14.45
N CYS A 55 6.32 -14.70 13.22
CA CYS A 55 7.00 -13.90 12.20
C CYS A 55 6.06 -12.81 11.67
N LEU A 56 6.41 -11.54 11.93
CA LEU A 56 5.81 -10.40 11.25
C LEU A 56 6.45 -10.25 9.88
N VAL A 57 5.65 -10.19 8.83
CA VAL A 57 6.13 -9.91 7.48
C VAL A 57 5.73 -8.50 7.09
N VAL A 58 6.72 -7.63 6.92
CA VAL A 58 6.53 -6.21 6.60
C VAL A 58 6.98 -5.90 5.18
N ASN A 59 6.33 -4.93 4.55
CA ASN A 59 6.71 -4.42 3.25
C ASN A 59 7.63 -3.20 3.44
N ASP A 60 8.90 -3.32 3.06
CA ASP A 60 9.93 -2.29 3.25
C ASP A 60 10.08 -1.34 2.06
N THR A 61 9.08 -1.30 1.19
CA THR A 61 9.05 -0.33 0.10
C THR A 61 9.08 1.11 0.62
N LYS A 62 9.75 1.98 -0.12
CA LYS A 62 9.83 3.41 0.16
C LYS A 62 9.10 4.21 -0.92
N VAL A 63 8.22 5.10 -0.47
CA VAL A 63 7.50 6.02 -1.37
C VAL A 63 8.47 7.07 -1.87
N ILE A 64 8.47 7.29 -3.18
CA ILE A 64 9.20 8.38 -3.81
C ILE A 64 8.30 9.62 -3.89
N PRO A 65 8.85 10.85 -3.85
CA PRO A 65 8.08 12.08 -4.02
C PRO A 65 7.65 12.27 -5.48
N ALA A 66 6.83 11.35 -5.95
CA ALA A 66 6.50 11.12 -7.35
C ALA A 66 5.58 12.17 -7.97
N ARG A 67 5.02 13.09 -7.18
CA ARG A 67 4.10 14.13 -7.66
C ARG A 67 4.85 15.41 -7.96
N LEU A 68 4.91 15.77 -9.23
CA LEU A 68 5.59 16.97 -9.73
C LEU A 68 4.57 18.01 -10.19
N ILE A 69 4.75 19.25 -9.77
CA ILE A 69 3.96 20.39 -10.23
C ILE A 69 4.85 21.24 -11.13
N GLY A 70 4.44 21.41 -12.37
CA GLY A 70 5.19 22.18 -13.36
C GLY A 70 4.29 23.07 -14.22
N THR A 71 4.91 23.70 -15.18
CA THR A 71 4.25 24.55 -16.14
C THR A 71 4.62 24.17 -17.56
N LYS A 72 3.65 24.19 -18.45
CA LYS A 72 3.87 23.96 -19.88
C LYS A 72 4.72 25.10 -20.45
N VAL A 73 5.83 24.78 -21.10
CA VAL A 73 6.84 25.76 -21.52
C VAL A 73 6.28 26.82 -22.47
N ASP A 74 5.39 26.44 -23.39
CA ASP A 74 4.84 27.33 -24.42
C ASP A 74 3.69 28.21 -23.94
N THR A 75 2.88 27.74 -22.97
CA THR A 75 1.65 28.42 -22.55
C THR A 75 1.64 28.85 -21.10
N GLY A 76 2.60 28.43 -20.27
CA GLY A 76 2.61 28.67 -18.83
C GLY A 76 1.49 27.94 -18.07
N ALA A 77 0.73 27.06 -18.73
CA ALA A 77 -0.35 26.35 -18.09
C ALA A 77 0.16 25.37 -17.02
N ALA A 78 -0.44 25.41 -15.84
CA ALA A 78 -0.12 24.46 -14.77
C ALA A 78 -0.42 23.02 -15.19
N ILE A 79 0.53 22.15 -14.94
CA ILE A 79 0.49 20.70 -15.22
C ILE A 79 0.97 19.95 -13.98
N GLU A 80 0.17 19.00 -13.52
CA GLU A 80 0.57 18.02 -12.52
C GLU A 80 0.99 16.74 -13.23
N VAL A 81 2.15 16.21 -12.86
CA VAL A 81 2.70 14.95 -13.36
C VAL A 81 2.93 14.03 -12.17
N LEU A 82 2.43 12.82 -12.26
CA LEU A 82 2.61 11.80 -11.25
C LEU A 82 3.36 10.61 -11.86
N LEU A 83 4.57 10.38 -11.39
CA LEU A 83 5.44 9.30 -11.83
C LEU A 83 4.85 7.94 -11.41
N LEU A 84 4.71 7.00 -12.35
CA LEU A 84 4.18 5.66 -12.10
C LEU A 84 5.27 4.60 -12.16
N LYS A 85 5.98 4.55 -13.27
CA LYS A 85 6.96 3.51 -13.57
C LYS A 85 8.09 4.08 -14.43
N ARG A 86 9.35 3.85 -14.02
CA ARG A 86 10.51 4.10 -14.86
C ARG A 86 10.64 3.00 -15.89
N LEU A 87 10.88 3.35 -17.15
CA LEU A 87 11.13 2.37 -18.20
C LEU A 87 12.61 1.96 -18.17
N GLU A 88 12.86 0.65 -18.14
CA GLU A 88 14.22 0.10 -18.08
C GLU A 88 14.94 0.15 -19.45
N ASP A 89 14.16 0.08 -20.52
CA ASP A 89 14.61 0.06 -21.91
C ASP A 89 14.82 1.45 -22.52
N ARG A 90 14.42 2.52 -21.82
CA ARG A 90 14.52 3.91 -22.27
C ARG A 90 15.08 4.80 -21.20
N GLN A 91 16.24 5.38 -21.46
CA GLN A 91 16.90 6.27 -20.52
C GLN A 91 15.99 7.44 -20.14
N ASP A 92 15.93 7.73 -18.83
CA ASP A 92 15.21 8.87 -18.22
C ASP A 92 13.74 9.00 -18.65
N THR A 93 13.13 7.88 -19.01
CA THR A 93 11.75 7.84 -19.46
C THR A 93 10.86 7.19 -18.40
N TRP A 94 9.75 7.85 -18.11
CA TRP A 94 8.75 7.40 -17.15
C TRP A 94 7.37 7.32 -17.78
N GLU A 95 6.63 6.28 -17.42
CA GLU A 95 5.19 6.28 -17.56
C GLU A 95 4.59 7.10 -16.41
N VAL A 96 3.65 8.00 -16.75
CA VAL A 96 3.12 8.99 -15.82
C VAL A 96 1.62 9.25 -16.03
N LEU A 97 0.94 9.65 -14.95
CA LEU A 97 -0.34 10.32 -15.06
C LEU A 97 -0.11 11.83 -15.18
N VAL A 98 -0.94 12.49 -16.01
CA VAL A 98 -0.86 13.94 -16.21
C VAL A 98 -2.23 14.58 -16.02
N LYS A 99 -2.28 15.70 -15.29
CA LYS A 99 -3.49 16.47 -15.06
C LYS A 99 -3.23 17.98 -15.31
N PRO A 100 -4.02 18.63 -16.19
CA PRO A 100 -5.05 18.08 -17.06
C PRO A 100 -4.44 17.41 -18.31
N GLY A 101 -4.85 16.18 -18.62
CA GLY A 101 -4.30 15.38 -19.73
C GLY A 101 -4.48 16.03 -21.11
N LYS A 102 -5.54 16.82 -21.32
CA LYS A 102 -5.80 17.53 -22.58
C LYS A 102 -4.71 18.52 -22.96
N LYS A 103 -3.94 19.04 -21.99
CA LYS A 103 -2.85 20.01 -22.20
C LYS A 103 -1.50 19.34 -22.48
N ALA A 104 -1.35 18.05 -22.16
CA ALA A 104 -0.11 17.28 -22.32
C ALA A 104 -0.23 16.32 -23.51
N LYS A 105 -0.17 16.88 -24.72
CA LYS A 105 -0.10 16.14 -25.99
C LYS A 105 1.35 15.74 -26.28
N VAL A 106 1.54 14.75 -27.17
CA VAL A 106 2.88 14.39 -27.66
C VAL A 106 3.61 15.64 -28.15
N GLY A 107 4.89 15.80 -27.78
CA GLY A 107 5.73 16.95 -28.03
C GLY A 107 5.58 18.11 -27.03
N ALA A 108 4.62 18.04 -26.09
CA ALA A 108 4.51 19.07 -25.05
C ALA A 108 5.70 19.00 -24.09
N LYS A 109 6.29 20.16 -23.79
CA LYS A 109 7.38 20.30 -22.80
C LYS A 109 6.83 20.95 -21.54
N ILE A 110 7.20 20.36 -20.40
CA ILE A 110 6.78 20.78 -19.07
C ILE A 110 8.04 21.11 -18.26
N SER A 111 8.07 22.28 -17.66
CA SER A 111 9.18 22.75 -16.83
C SER A 111 8.82 22.62 -15.36
N PHE A 112 9.71 22.06 -14.56
CA PHE A 112 9.60 21.93 -13.12
C PHE A 112 10.78 22.64 -12.45
N GLY A 113 10.55 23.30 -11.30
CA GLY A 113 11.59 23.96 -10.54
C GLY A 113 12.38 24.98 -11.36
N GLU A 114 11.67 25.86 -12.09
CA GLU A 114 12.30 26.92 -12.91
C GLU A 114 13.31 26.40 -13.95
N GLY A 115 13.04 25.21 -14.49
CA GLY A 115 13.88 24.60 -15.53
C GLY A 115 14.92 23.58 -15.03
N LYS A 116 14.99 23.31 -13.73
CA LYS A 116 15.87 22.26 -13.18
C LYS A 116 15.56 20.88 -13.74
N LEU A 117 14.27 20.63 -14.05
CA LEU A 117 13.80 19.42 -14.66
C LEU A 117 12.85 19.77 -15.81
N ILE A 118 13.11 19.24 -17.00
CA ILE A 118 12.24 19.38 -18.17
C ILE A 118 11.75 18.02 -18.58
N GLY A 119 10.42 17.86 -18.71
CA GLY A 119 9.81 16.65 -19.23
C GLY A 119 9.20 16.89 -20.61
N GLU A 120 9.47 16.03 -21.57
CA GLU A 120 8.83 16.03 -22.89
C GLU A 120 7.90 14.81 -23.01
N VAL A 121 6.66 15.06 -23.36
CA VAL A 121 5.70 13.98 -23.64
C VAL A 121 6.06 13.34 -24.97
N ILE A 122 6.54 12.11 -24.95
CA ILE A 122 6.97 11.39 -26.15
C ILE A 122 5.93 10.43 -26.69
N ASP A 123 4.98 9.96 -25.85
CA ASP A 123 3.92 9.06 -26.27
C ASP A 123 2.69 9.13 -25.33
N ILE A 124 1.57 8.57 -25.78
CA ILE A 124 0.34 8.34 -25.01
C ILE A 124 0.04 6.86 -25.07
N VAL A 125 0.07 6.21 -23.92
CA VAL A 125 -0.11 4.76 -23.78
C VAL A 125 -1.48 4.41 -23.22
N GLU A 126 -1.68 3.15 -22.86
CA GLU A 126 -2.94 2.63 -22.35
C GLU A 126 -3.48 3.47 -21.16
N GLU A 127 -4.79 3.44 -20.99
CA GLU A 127 -5.51 4.22 -19.96
C GLU A 127 -5.29 5.74 -20.03
N GLY A 128 -4.68 6.24 -21.09
CA GLY A 128 -4.38 7.65 -21.27
C GLY A 128 -3.16 8.14 -20.49
N ASN A 129 -2.32 7.25 -19.97
CA ASN A 129 -1.03 7.57 -19.39
C ASN A 129 -0.10 8.17 -20.46
N ARG A 130 0.94 8.90 -20.02
CA ARG A 130 1.95 9.50 -20.91
C ARG A 130 3.29 8.82 -20.67
N LEU A 131 4.09 8.74 -21.71
CA LEU A 131 5.51 8.54 -21.57
C LEU A 131 6.19 9.92 -21.61
N ILE A 132 6.90 10.26 -20.54
CA ILE A 132 7.68 11.48 -20.45
C ILE A 132 9.15 11.13 -20.37
N GLN A 133 9.93 11.72 -21.26
CA GLN A 133 11.39 11.72 -21.19
C GLN A 133 11.85 12.96 -20.46
N PHE A 134 12.65 12.77 -19.41
CA PHE A 134 13.16 13.87 -18.60
C PHE A 134 14.58 14.26 -19.04
N THR A 135 14.82 15.57 -19.00
CA THR A 135 16.15 16.17 -19.19
C THR A 135 16.48 17.02 -17.96
N TYR A 136 17.65 16.81 -17.40
CA TYR A 136 18.11 17.46 -16.17
C TYR A 136 19.65 17.42 -16.13
N ASP A 137 20.23 18.20 -15.21
CA ASP A 137 21.64 18.16 -14.86
C ASP A 137 21.80 17.66 -13.42
N GLY A 138 22.67 16.67 -13.19
CA GLY A 138 22.88 16.06 -11.88
C GLY A 138 22.21 14.70 -11.68
N ILE A 139 21.72 14.44 -10.47
CA ILE A 139 21.11 13.18 -10.06
C ILE A 139 19.58 13.35 -10.00
N PHE A 140 18.85 12.51 -10.74
CA PHE A 140 17.40 12.60 -10.85
C PHE A 140 16.71 12.50 -9.49
N GLU A 141 17.16 11.58 -8.67
CA GLU A 141 16.60 11.30 -7.35
C GLU A 141 16.74 12.52 -6.41
N GLU A 142 17.85 13.25 -6.47
CA GLU A 142 18.05 14.49 -5.69
C GLU A 142 17.13 15.61 -6.17
N ILE A 143 16.96 15.75 -7.48
CA ILE A 143 16.03 16.71 -8.07
C ILE A 143 14.60 16.36 -7.70
N LEU A 144 14.26 15.07 -7.71
CA LEU A 144 12.93 14.59 -7.31
C LEU A 144 12.66 14.87 -5.83
N ASP A 145 13.64 14.69 -4.97
CA ASP A 145 13.53 15.01 -3.53
C ASP A 145 13.30 16.51 -3.28
N GLU A 146 13.90 17.37 -4.11
CA GLU A 146 13.75 18.82 -4.03
C GLU A 146 12.37 19.28 -4.54
N LEU A 147 11.98 18.81 -5.73
CA LEU A 147 10.82 19.32 -6.45
C LEU A 147 9.52 18.51 -6.23
N GLY A 148 9.66 17.26 -5.88
CA GLY A 148 8.56 16.32 -5.77
C GLY A 148 7.79 16.45 -4.46
N GLN A 149 6.52 16.09 -4.53
CA GLN A 149 5.62 15.97 -3.39
C GLN A 149 5.23 14.51 -3.18
N MET A 150 4.93 14.15 -1.93
CA MET A 150 4.42 12.82 -1.63
C MET A 150 3.08 12.59 -2.33
N PRO A 151 2.92 11.50 -3.07
CA PRO A 151 1.68 11.19 -3.78
C PRO A 151 0.65 10.61 -2.81
N LEU A 152 0.01 11.49 -2.04
CA LEU A 152 -1.05 11.06 -1.13
C LEU A 152 -2.25 10.51 -1.91
N PRO A 153 -2.97 9.53 -1.34
CA PRO A 153 -4.22 9.05 -1.90
C PRO A 153 -5.23 10.19 -2.13
N PRO A 154 -6.11 10.09 -3.14
CA PRO A 154 -7.00 11.18 -3.52
C PRO A 154 -8.03 11.58 -2.46
N TYR A 155 -8.31 10.72 -1.49
CA TYR A 155 -9.22 11.00 -0.38
C TYR A 155 -8.56 11.80 0.76
N ILE A 156 -7.22 11.96 0.75
CA ILE A 156 -6.50 12.86 1.64
C ILE A 156 -6.38 14.21 0.95
N THR A 157 -7.14 15.19 1.44
CA THR A 157 -7.19 16.54 0.89
C THR A 157 -6.33 17.52 1.69
N HIS A 158 -5.99 17.18 2.93
CA HIS A 158 -5.10 17.97 3.76
C HIS A 158 -3.66 17.89 3.29
N LYS A 159 -2.94 19.01 3.38
CA LYS A 159 -1.50 19.02 3.10
C LYS A 159 -0.75 18.36 4.24
N LEU A 160 0.08 17.39 3.91
CA LEU A 160 0.95 16.74 4.87
C LEU A 160 2.11 17.69 5.24
N GLU A 161 2.21 18.04 6.51
CA GLU A 161 3.28 18.93 7.02
C GLU A 161 4.65 18.24 6.99
N ASP A 162 4.71 17.00 7.49
CA ASP A 162 5.91 16.17 7.48
C ASP A 162 5.74 14.98 6.51
N LYS A 163 6.44 15.03 5.38
CA LYS A 163 6.41 13.98 4.36
C LYS A 163 6.79 12.59 4.89
N ASN A 164 7.61 12.51 5.95
CA ASN A 164 8.02 11.24 6.55
C ASN A 164 6.87 10.54 7.28
N ARG A 165 5.76 11.22 7.54
CA ARG A 165 4.59 10.61 8.15
C ARG A 165 3.87 9.66 7.19
N TYR A 166 4.09 9.79 5.88
CA TYR A 166 3.62 8.84 4.85
C TYR A 166 4.74 7.87 4.42
N GLN A 167 5.57 7.46 5.38
CA GLN A 167 6.60 6.43 5.26
C GLN A 167 6.59 5.55 6.51
N THR A 168 6.82 4.24 6.33
CA THR A 168 7.08 3.35 7.46
C THR A 168 8.48 3.63 8.05
N VAL A 169 8.68 3.34 9.31
CA VAL A 169 9.98 3.50 9.98
C VAL A 169 11.06 2.53 9.45
N TYR A 170 10.66 1.53 8.68
CA TYR A 170 11.53 0.54 8.07
C TYR A 170 11.59 0.64 6.53
N ALA A 171 11.06 1.69 5.95
CA ALA A 171 11.12 1.93 4.50
C ALA A 171 12.57 1.95 3.99
N LYS A 172 12.88 1.19 2.95
CA LYS A 172 14.23 1.00 2.46
C LYS A 172 14.35 1.08 0.94
N HIS A 173 13.54 0.34 0.20
CA HIS A 173 13.64 0.19 -1.25
C HIS A 173 12.71 1.15 -1.97
N GLU A 174 13.27 2.16 -2.64
CA GLU A 174 12.53 3.17 -3.40
C GLU A 174 11.83 2.57 -4.62
N GLY A 175 10.68 3.14 -5.00
CA GLY A 175 9.94 2.73 -6.19
C GLY A 175 8.43 2.70 -6.02
N SER A 176 7.90 2.98 -4.83
CA SER A 176 6.47 2.93 -4.57
C SER A 176 5.79 4.29 -4.77
N ALA A 177 4.61 4.27 -5.36
CA ALA A 177 3.72 5.44 -5.45
C ALA A 177 2.82 5.60 -4.21
N ALA A 178 2.75 4.59 -3.34
CA ALA A 178 1.97 4.63 -2.12
C ALA A 178 2.65 3.87 -0.96
N ALA A 179 2.42 4.32 0.27
CA ALA A 179 2.94 3.65 1.45
C ALA A 179 2.14 2.37 1.78
N PRO A 180 2.79 1.33 2.33
CA PRO A 180 2.10 0.19 2.94
C PRO A 180 1.54 0.61 4.30
N THR A 181 0.33 1.18 4.30
CA THR A 181 -0.19 2.02 5.39
C THR A 181 -0.41 1.30 6.71
N ALA A 182 -0.64 -0.02 6.71
CA ALA A 182 -0.68 -0.80 7.94
C ALA A 182 0.65 -0.75 8.73
N GLY A 183 1.76 -0.57 8.02
CA GLY A 183 3.08 -0.39 8.65
C GLY A 183 3.28 0.97 9.32
N LEU A 184 2.44 1.96 9.02
CA LEU A 184 2.55 3.31 9.59
C LEU A 184 2.28 3.35 11.11
N HIS A 185 1.61 2.34 11.64
CA HIS A 185 1.31 2.23 13.08
C HIS A 185 2.53 1.86 13.93
N PHE A 186 3.57 1.28 13.32
CA PHE A 186 4.77 0.85 14.04
C PHE A 186 5.71 2.02 14.26
N THR A 187 6.24 2.09 15.48
CA THR A 187 7.43 2.89 15.83
C THR A 187 8.65 1.98 15.89
N THR A 188 9.84 2.58 15.84
CA THR A 188 11.09 1.82 16.01
C THR A 188 11.13 1.13 17.36
N GLU A 189 10.70 1.83 18.42
CA GLU A 189 10.64 1.32 19.79
C GLU A 189 9.70 0.12 19.93
N LEU A 190 8.52 0.18 19.29
CA LEU A 190 7.57 -0.93 19.30
C LEU A 190 8.15 -2.16 18.57
N LEU A 191 8.82 -1.97 17.43
CA LEU A 191 9.46 -3.06 16.70
C LEU A 191 10.60 -3.69 17.50
N GLU A 192 11.41 -2.89 18.20
CA GLU A 192 12.48 -3.42 19.08
C GLU A 192 11.90 -4.19 20.26
N LYS A 193 10.81 -3.72 20.86
CA LYS A 193 10.07 -4.47 21.89
C LYS A 193 9.58 -5.82 21.38
N ILE A 194 8.99 -5.83 20.18
CA ILE A 194 8.47 -7.05 19.52
C ILE A 194 9.63 -8.05 19.27
N LYS A 195 10.76 -7.59 18.75
CA LYS A 195 11.96 -8.43 18.56
C LYS A 195 12.48 -8.99 19.89
N ALA A 196 12.51 -8.18 20.94
CA ALA A 196 12.95 -8.61 22.26
C ALA A 196 12.06 -9.70 22.87
N MET A 197 10.81 -9.83 22.43
CA MET A 197 9.90 -10.93 22.78
C MET A 197 10.20 -12.23 22.06
N GLY A 198 11.16 -12.26 21.13
CA GLY A 198 11.46 -13.42 20.30
C GLY A 198 10.59 -13.55 19.05
N VAL A 199 9.94 -12.45 18.60
CA VAL A 199 9.19 -12.38 17.35
C VAL A 199 10.15 -12.00 16.22
N ASN A 200 10.11 -12.77 15.14
CA ASN A 200 10.90 -12.51 13.95
C ASN A 200 10.23 -11.42 13.09
N ILE A 201 11.03 -10.60 12.40
CA ILE A 201 10.54 -9.62 11.44
C ILE A 201 11.18 -9.88 10.10
N ALA A 202 10.42 -10.46 9.18
CA ALA A 202 10.83 -10.68 7.80
C ALA A 202 10.43 -9.47 6.93
N ARG A 203 11.29 -9.12 5.98
CA ARG A 203 11.07 -7.99 5.07
C ARG A 203 10.87 -8.49 3.66
N VAL A 204 9.76 -8.12 3.05
CA VAL A 204 9.50 -8.27 1.63
C VAL A 204 9.36 -6.89 1.01
N THR A 205 9.48 -6.79 -0.30
CA THR A 205 9.27 -5.54 -1.03
C THR A 205 8.13 -5.74 -2.02
N LEU A 206 7.16 -4.84 -2.01
CA LEU A 206 6.18 -4.70 -3.09
C LEU A 206 6.01 -3.22 -3.34
N HIS A 207 6.31 -2.79 -4.57
CA HIS A 207 6.09 -1.41 -4.99
C HIS A 207 4.64 -1.19 -5.35
N VAL A 208 3.95 -0.46 -4.48
CA VAL A 208 2.52 -0.18 -4.63
C VAL A 208 2.29 0.83 -5.75
N GLY A 209 1.50 0.43 -6.73
CA GLY A 209 1.05 1.31 -7.80
C GLY A 209 -0.19 2.13 -7.40
N LEU A 210 -0.45 3.21 -8.13
CA LEU A 210 -1.64 4.04 -7.90
C LEU A 210 -2.96 3.35 -8.23
N GLY A 211 -2.91 2.24 -8.94
CA GLY A 211 -4.09 1.43 -9.22
C GLY A 211 -4.83 0.96 -7.96
N THR A 212 -4.11 0.82 -6.85
CA THR A 212 -4.70 0.46 -5.54
C THR A 212 -5.75 1.48 -5.04
N PHE A 213 -5.68 2.73 -5.50
CA PHE A 213 -6.65 3.77 -5.12
C PHE A 213 -7.75 4.00 -6.15
N ARG A 214 -7.74 3.24 -7.25
CA ARG A 214 -8.81 3.34 -8.25
C ARG A 214 -10.02 2.56 -7.79
N PRO A 215 -11.24 3.14 -7.90
CA PRO A 215 -12.47 2.41 -7.61
C PRO A 215 -12.63 1.20 -8.54
N VAL A 216 -13.16 0.12 -8.02
CA VAL A 216 -13.63 -1.00 -8.84
C VAL A 216 -14.84 -0.50 -9.66
N LYS A 217 -14.83 -0.75 -10.98
CA LYS A 217 -15.85 -0.21 -11.90
C LYS A 217 -16.74 -1.29 -12.50
N VAL A 218 -16.60 -2.52 -12.08
CA VAL A 218 -17.35 -3.67 -12.59
C VAL A 218 -18.45 -4.05 -11.59
N GLU A 219 -19.58 -4.53 -12.05
CA GLU A 219 -20.65 -5.04 -11.18
C GLU A 219 -20.30 -6.42 -10.64
N ASN A 220 -19.86 -7.33 -11.51
CA ASN A 220 -19.36 -8.64 -11.08
C ASN A 220 -17.87 -8.56 -10.82
N ILE A 221 -17.45 -8.88 -9.58
CA ILE A 221 -16.05 -8.78 -9.17
C ILE A 221 -15.10 -9.67 -10.00
N LEU A 222 -15.60 -10.74 -10.62
CA LEU A 222 -14.81 -11.64 -11.48
C LEU A 222 -14.34 -10.99 -12.78
N ASP A 223 -14.97 -9.87 -13.18
CA ASP A 223 -14.59 -9.10 -14.36
C ASP A 223 -13.51 -8.03 -14.03
N HIS A 224 -13.12 -7.93 -12.75
CA HIS A 224 -12.10 -6.99 -12.32
C HIS A 224 -10.69 -7.51 -12.62
N HIS A 225 -9.86 -6.66 -13.21
CA HIS A 225 -8.44 -6.91 -13.46
C HIS A 225 -7.59 -6.08 -12.51
N MET A 226 -6.75 -6.76 -11.75
CA MET A 226 -5.79 -6.11 -10.84
C MET A 226 -4.64 -5.48 -11.65
N HIS A 227 -4.16 -4.34 -11.17
CA HIS A 227 -2.92 -3.76 -11.69
C HIS A 227 -1.71 -4.60 -11.27
N SER A 228 -0.75 -4.67 -12.19
CA SER A 228 0.50 -5.40 -11.97
C SER A 228 1.43 -4.61 -11.05
N GLU A 229 1.96 -5.24 -10.01
CA GLU A 229 2.89 -4.63 -9.04
C GLU A 229 4.13 -5.50 -8.88
N PHE A 230 5.30 -4.85 -8.81
CA PHE A 230 6.57 -5.55 -8.70
C PHE A 230 6.88 -5.90 -7.25
N TYR A 231 7.29 -7.16 -7.02
CA TYR A 231 7.67 -7.66 -5.69
C TYR A 231 9.04 -8.33 -5.67
N VAL A 232 9.62 -8.35 -4.48
CA VAL A 232 10.86 -9.09 -4.17
C VAL A 232 10.68 -9.81 -2.83
N VAL A 233 10.98 -11.11 -2.83
CA VAL A 233 11.16 -11.93 -1.62
C VAL A 233 12.60 -12.44 -1.63
N THR A 234 13.40 -11.95 -0.68
CA THR A 234 14.81 -12.36 -0.55
C THR A 234 14.93 -13.76 0.04
N GLN A 235 16.11 -14.39 -0.13
CA GLN A 235 16.39 -15.71 0.49
C GLN A 235 16.29 -15.63 2.02
N GLU A 236 16.80 -14.56 2.63
CA GLU A 236 16.70 -14.33 4.08
C GLU A 236 15.25 -14.31 4.56
N ALA A 237 14.38 -13.55 3.89
CA ALA A 237 12.95 -13.48 4.23
C ALA A 237 12.26 -14.84 4.03
N ALA A 238 12.53 -15.50 2.91
CA ALA A 238 11.98 -16.82 2.62
C ALA A 238 12.37 -17.84 3.69
N ASP A 239 13.64 -17.92 4.07
CA ASP A 239 14.14 -18.83 5.09
C ASP A 239 13.50 -18.57 6.45
N MET A 240 13.40 -17.31 6.85
CA MET A 240 12.77 -16.90 8.11
C MET A 240 11.30 -17.32 8.18
N ILE A 241 10.54 -17.07 7.12
CA ILE A 241 9.11 -17.42 7.04
C ILE A 241 8.94 -18.94 7.01
N ASN A 242 9.72 -19.66 6.21
CA ASN A 242 9.64 -21.10 6.11
C ASN A 242 10.01 -21.80 7.44
N ASN A 243 11.03 -21.28 8.15
CA ASN A 243 11.39 -21.78 9.48
C ASN A 243 10.26 -21.56 10.50
N THR A 244 9.60 -20.42 10.47
CA THR A 244 8.42 -20.13 11.30
C THR A 244 7.32 -21.17 11.07
N ARG A 245 6.96 -21.42 9.81
CA ARG A 245 5.94 -22.41 9.43
C ARG A 245 6.33 -23.81 9.85
N LYS A 246 7.58 -24.21 9.60
CA LYS A 246 8.11 -25.53 9.99
C LYS A 246 8.04 -25.80 11.50
N ASN A 247 8.15 -24.74 12.30
CA ASN A 247 8.03 -24.81 13.74
C ASN A 247 6.57 -24.73 14.25
N GLY A 248 5.59 -24.67 13.34
CA GLY A 248 4.17 -24.60 13.70
C GLY A 248 3.77 -23.26 14.34
N VAL A 249 4.52 -22.19 14.07
CA VAL A 249 4.27 -20.85 14.60
C VAL A 249 3.70 -19.97 13.50
N ARG A 250 3.05 -18.86 13.88
CA ARG A 250 2.24 -18.04 12.97
C ARG A 250 3.08 -17.12 12.10
N VAL A 251 2.66 -17.01 10.84
CA VAL A 251 3.07 -15.98 9.91
C VAL A 251 2.00 -14.86 9.91
N ILE A 252 2.38 -13.68 10.31
CA ILE A 252 1.49 -12.52 10.47
C ILE A 252 1.89 -11.48 9.43
N ALA A 253 1.04 -11.27 8.43
CA ALA A 253 1.27 -10.24 7.43
C ALA A 253 0.94 -8.85 8.00
N VAL A 254 1.81 -7.88 7.78
CA VAL A 254 1.56 -6.48 8.04
C VAL A 254 1.19 -5.81 6.73
N GLY A 255 -0.11 -5.58 6.55
CA GLY A 255 -0.71 -4.99 5.37
C GLY A 255 -1.11 -5.99 4.29
N THR A 256 -2.05 -5.54 3.48
CA THR A 256 -2.54 -6.28 2.31
C THR A 256 -1.44 -6.46 1.25
N THR A 257 -0.46 -5.57 1.20
CA THR A 257 0.69 -5.66 0.30
C THR A 257 1.61 -6.83 0.65
N SER A 258 1.94 -7.02 1.93
CA SER A 258 2.70 -8.20 2.40
C SER A 258 1.91 -9.48 2.14
N THR A 259 0.61 -9.48 2.39
CA THR A 259 -0.29 -10.62 2.09
C THR A 259 -0.23 -10.98 0.61
N ARG A 260 -0.44 -10.01 -0.27
CA ARG A 260 -0.43 -10.24 -1.72
C ARG A 260 0.92 -10.74 -2.22
N THR A 261 2.00 -10.22 -1.68
CA THR A 261 3.36 -10.70 -1.99
C THR A 261 3.53 -12.17 -1.63
N LEU A 262 3.23 -12.53 -0.38
CA LEU A 262 3.41 -13.90 0.09
C LEU A 262 2.50 -14.89 -0.62
N GLU A 263 1.22 -14.56 -0.79
CA GLU A 263 0.25 -15.42 -1.47
C GLU A 263 0.56 -15.58 -2.97
N SER A 264 1.23 -14.60 -3.59
CA SER A 264 1.68 -14.69 -4.99
C SER A 264 2.83 -15.66 -5.20
N VAL A 265 3.72 -15.79 -4.21
CA VAL A 265 4.93 -16.64 -4.34
C VAL A 265 4.77 -18.00 -3.70
N ALA A 266 3.84 -18.16 -2.74
CA ALA A 266 3.64 -19.39 -2.00
C ALA A 266 3.34 -20.57 -2.92
N LEU A 267 4.07 -21.67 -2.72
CA LEU A 267 3.78 -22.94 -3.36
C LEU A 267 2.52 -23.58 -2.73
N GLU A 268 2.03 -24.67 -3.32
CA GLU A 268 0.80 -25.31 -2.84
C GLU A 268 0.90 -25.85 -1.41
N ASP A 269 2.10 -26.21 -0.97
CA ASP A 269 2.40 -26.64 0.40
C ASP A 269 2.64 -25.48 1.36
N GLY A 270 2.55 -24.25 0.89
CA GLY A 270 2.78 -23.01 1.64
C GLY A 270 4.26 -22.62 1.78
N THR A 271 5.18 -23.32 1.13
CA THR A 271 6.59 -22.94 1.09
C THR A 271 6.76 -21.62 0.34
N ILE A 272 7.58 -20.73 0.88
CA ILE A 272 7.91 -19.44 0.29
C ILE A 272 9.28 -19.51 -0.39
N PRO A 273 9.36 -19.47 -1.73
CA PRO A 273 10.63 -19.38 -2.44
C PRO A 273 11.16 -17.93 -2.43
N ALA A 274 12.48 -17.77 -2.46
CA ALA A 274 13.10 -16.51 -2.84
C ALA A 274 12.80 -16.23 -4.31
N LYS A 275 12.15 -15.11 -4.58
CA LYS A 275 11.66 -14.77 -5.93
C LYS A 275 11.42 -13.28 -6.07
N SER A 276 11.64 -12.77 -7.26
CA SER A 276 11.14 -11.45 -7.69
C SER A 276 10.26 -11.60 -8.93
N GLY A 277 9.36 -10.69 -9.13
CA GLY A 277 8.45 -10.72 -10.27
C GLY A 277 7.30 -9.73 -10.14
N TRP A 278 6.30 -9.93 -10.95
CA TRP A 278 5.09 -9.11 -10.99
C TRP A 278 3.90 -9.91 -10.50
N THR A 279 2.99 -9.25 -9.77
CA THR A 279 1.76 -9.85 -9.27
C THR A 279 0.54 -9.05 -9.66
N GLU A 280 -0.48 -9.76 -10.09
CA GLU A 280 -1.85 -9.27 -10.34
C GLU A 280 -2.85 -10.04 -9.47
N ILE A 281 -2.37 -10.62 -8.37
CA ILE A 281 -3.20 -11.48 -7.53
C ILE A 281 -4.42 -10.72 -7.03
N PHE A 282 -5.59 -11.29 -7.26
CA PHE A 282 -6.86 -10.81 -6.75
C PHE A 282 -7.40 -11.80 -5.73
N ILE A 283 -7.46 -11.38 -4.48
CA ILE A 283 -7.92 -12.20 -3.35
C ILE A 283 -9.31 -11.74 -2.94
N TYR A 284 -10.27 -12.64 -3.01
CA TYR A 284 -11.68 -12.44 -2.65
C TYR A 284 -12.24 -13.70 -1.99
N PRO A 285 -13.44 -13.66 -1.37
CA PRO A 285 -14.02 -14.81 -0.69
C PRO A 285 -14.05 -16.08 -1.53
N GLY A 286 -13.58 -17.18 -0.96
CA GLY A 286 -13.32 -18.45 -1.63
C GLY A 286 -11.85 -18.72 -1.91
N TYR A 287 -10.98 -17.69 -1.80
CA TYR A 287 -9.53 -17.87 -1.86
C TYR A 287 -9.02 -18.66 -0.65
N LYS A 288 -8.13 -19.62 -0.91
CA LYS A 288 -7.49 -20.43 0.14
C LYS A 288 -6.10 -19.88 0.42
N PHE A 289 -5.93 -19.27 1.58
CA PHE A 289 -4.63 -18.77 2.01
C PHE A 289 -3.63 -19.88 2.24
N LYS A 290 -2.42 -19.70 1.71
CA LYS A 290 -1.32 -20.67 1.79
C LYS A 290 -0.17 -20.18 2.67
N ALA A 291 0.00 -18.86 2.76
CA ALA A 291 1.19 -18.23 3.33
C ALA A 291 0.98 -17.59 4.69
N ILE A 292 -0.17 -17.00 4.95
CA ILE A 292 -0.40 -16.22 6.17
C ILE A 292 -1.44 -16.86 7.09
N ASP A 293 -1.26 -16.65 8.39
CA ASP A 293 -2.18 -17.10 9.45
C ASP A 293 -2.99 -15.93 10.00
N CYS A 294 -2.39 -14.75 10.13
CA CYS A 294 -2.98 -13.55 10.68
C CYS A 294 -2.64 -12.33 9.82
N LEU A 295 -3.41 -11.27 9.96
CA LEU A 295 -3.25 -10.03 9.20
C LEU A 295 -3.41 -8.81 10.10
N ILE A 296 -2.43 -7.88 10.05
CA ILE A 296 -2.57 -6.51 10.57
C ILE A 296 -2.88 -5.62 9.37
N THR A 297 -3.96 -4.86 9.41
CA THR A 297 -4.39 -4.02 8.30
C THR A 297 -5.11 -2.77 8.79
N ASN A 298 -5.31 -1.79 7.91
CA ASN A 298 -6.19 -0.66 8.16
C ASN A 298 -7.64 -1.01 7.79
N PHE A 299 -8.58 -0.14 8.12
CA PHE A 299 -9.94 -0.20 7.59
C PHE A 299 -9.97 0.32 6.15
N HIS A 300 -10.66 -0.40 5.28
CA HIS A 300 -10.66 -0.16 3.83
C HIS A 300 -11.98 0.42 3.34
N LEU A 301 -11.96 1.02 2.14
CA LEU A 301 -13.13 1.57 1.46
C LEU A 301 -14.19 0.51 1.20
N PRO A 302 -15.50 0.86 1.31
CA PRO A 302 -16.55 -0.01 0.80
C PRO A 302 -16.32 -0.31 -0.69
N GLU A 303 -16.72 -1.51 -1.10
CA GLU A 303 -16.63 -1.99 -2.48
C GLU A 303 -15.20 -1.99 -3.07
N SER A 304 -14.17 -2.05 -2.21
CA SER A 304 -12.77 -2.11 -2.64
C SER A 304 -12.23 -3.55 -2.69
N THR A 305 -11.22 -3.76 -3.52
CA THR A 305 -10.50 -5.04 -3.57
C THR A 305 -9.87 -5.42 -2.22
N LEU A 306 -9.59 -4.43 -1.37
CA LEU A 306 -8.98 -4.65 -0.06
C LEU A 306 -10.01 -5.17 0.97
N VAL A 307 -11.25 -4.67 0.94
CA VAL A 307 -12.33 -5.25 1.76
C VAL A 307 -12.61 -6.70 1.32
N MET A 308 -12.50 -7.00 0.03
CA MET A 308 -12.66 -8.36 -0.49
C MET A 308 -11.56 -9.30 0.05
N LEU A 309 -10.31 -8.85 0.07
CA LEU A 309 -9.17 -9.60 0.62
C LEU A 309 -9.38 -9.92 2.11
N VAL A 310 -9.74 -8.91 2.91
CA VAL A 310 -10.00 -9.08 4.33
C VAL A 310 -11.18 -10.02 4.56
N SER A 311 -12.22 -9.91 3.73
CA SER A 311 -13.39 -10.79 3.75
C SER A 311 -13.07 -12.23 3.35
N ALA A 312 -12.07 -12.43 2.49
CA ALA A 312 -11.58 -13.76 2.15
C ALA A 312 -10.90 -14.45 3.35
N LEU A 313 -10.22 -13.68 4.21
CA LEU A 313 -9.51 -14.21 5.38
C LEU A 313 -10.42 -14.48 6.56
N ALA A 314 -11.34 -13.58 6.88
CA ALA A 314 -12.14 -13.63 8.11
C ALA A 314 -13.62 -13.95 7.88
N GLY A 315 -14.03 -14.15 6.63
CA GLY A 315 -15.44 -14.27 6.28
C GLY A 315 -16.12 -12.91 6.10
N ARG A 316 -16.89 -12.77 5.03
CA ARG A 316 -17.55 -11.51 4.67
C ARG A 316 -18.46 -10.97 5.78
N GLU A 317 -19.25 -11.84 6.41
CA GLU A 317 -20.19 -11.44 7.46
C GLU A 317 -19.47 -10.89 8.70
N HIS A 318 -18.40 -11.55 9.15
CA HIS A 318 -17.58 -11.07 10.27
C HIS A 318 -16.93 -9.73 9.95
N VAL A 319 -16.40 -9.56 8.73
CA VAL A 319 -15.74 -8.31 8.32
C VAL A 319 -16.74 -7.16 8.23
N LEU A 320 -17.90 -7.35 7.57
CA LEU A 320 -18.90 -6.29 7.45
C LEU A 320 -19.46 -5.90 8.82
N HIS A 321 -19.73 -6.87 9.69
CA HIS A 321 -20.13 -6.60 11.07
C HIS A 321 -19.06 -5.81 11.83
N ALA A 322 -17.78 -6.21 11.72
CA ALA A 322 -16.67 -5.47 12.34
C ALA A 322 -16.55 -4.04 11.82
N TYR A 323 -16.82 -3.80 10.53
CA TYR A 323 -16.80 -2.47 9.94
C TYR A 323 -17.98 -1.61 10.39
N GLU A 324 -19.18 -2.19 10.53
CA GLU A 324 -20.33 -1.51 11.12
C GLU A 324 -20.04 -1.09 12.57
N VAL A 325 -19.46 -1.99 13.37
CA VAL A 325 -19.03 -1.67 14.74
C VAL A 325 -17.97 -0.56 14.73
N ALA A 326 -17.01 -0.60 13.80
CA ALA A 326 -15.99 0.43 13.68
C ALA A 326 -16.59 1.82 13.37
N VAL A 327 -17.61 1.88 12.49
CA VAL A 327 -18.34 3.11 12.20
C VAL A 327 -19.08 3.62 13.44
N GLN A 328 -19.82 2.75 14.14
CA GLN A 328 -20.55 3.10 15.36
C GLN A 328 -19.63 3.60 16.49
N GLU A 329 -18.48 2.95 16.64
CA GLU A 329 -17.47 3.29 17.65
C GLU A 329 -16.54 4.42 17.18
N LYS A 330 -16.79 5.02 16.01
CA LYS A 330 -16.02 6.14 15.43
C LYS A 330 -14.53 5.85 15.30
N TYR A 331 -14.20 4.68 14.78
CA TYR A 331 -12.84 4.40 14.31
C TYR A 331 -12.52 5.30 13.11
N ARG A 332 -11.23 5.55 12.93
CA ARG A 332 -10.71 6.30 11.80
C ARG A 332 -10.39 5.33 10.65
N PHE A 333 -10.72 5.72 9.43
CA PHE A 333 -10.60 4.88 8.24
C PHE A 333 -9.47 5.31 7.33
N PHE A 334 -8.97 4.39 6.53
CA PHE A 334 -7.95 4.51 5.49
C PHE A 334 -6.52 4.72 5.99
N SER A 335 -5.67 5.37 5.14
CA SER A 335 -4.22 5.41 5.26
C SER A 335 -3.70 5.91 6.61
N PHE A 336 -4.32 6.95 7.16
CA PHE A 336 -3.98 7.51 8.48
C PHE A 336 -4.98 7.10 9.57
N GLY A 337 -5.82 6.13 9.27
CA GLY A 337 -6.82 5.62 10.19
C GLY A 337 -6.28 4.66 11.23
N ASP A 338 -7.22 3.95 11.85
CA ASP A 338 -6.95 2.93 12.86
C ASP A 338 -6.66 1.57 12.22
N ALA A 339 -6.29 0.59 13.04
CA ALA A 339 -5.88 -0.72 12.61
C ALA A 339 -6.86 -1.82 13.01
N MET A 340 -6.82 -2.91 12.25
CA MET A 340 -7.38 -4.22 12.62
C MET A 340 -6.26 -5.23 12.76
N PHE A 341 -6.42 -6.15 13.70
CA PHE A 341 -5.67 -7.40 13.78
C PHE A 341 -6.63 -8.57 13.67
N ILE A 342 -6.50 -9.32 12.59
CA ILE A 342 -7.30 -10.53 12.31
C ILE A 342 -6.46 -11.74 12.72
N LYS A 343 -6.90 -12.44 13.75
CA LYS A 343 -6.20 -13.58 14.36
C LYS A 343 -6.90 -14.91 14.11
#